data_2efde68cfe7063cc0d2666031c019ca3
#
_entry.id   2efde68cfe7063cc0d2666031c019ca3
#
_cell.length_a   1.000
_cell.length_b   1.000
_cell.length_c   1.000
_cell.angle_alpha   90.00
_cell.angle_beta   90.00
_cell.angle_gamma   90.00
#
_symmetry.space_group_name_H-M   'P 1'
#
loop_
_entity.id
_entity.type
_entity.pdbx_description
1 polymer ?
#
loop_
_entity_poly.entity_id
_entity_poly.type
_entity_poly.pdbx_seq_one_letter_code
_entity_poly.pdbx_strand_id
1 'polypeptide(L)'
;GLQGAGGGLNIISNGGAPNATQSINIRGFTGLGSAGSPLIVIDGIQGGDINSINANDVESVSVIKDAAASAVYGSSAPYGVILIKTKQGKKGQPVAITYNNNFTFESPIGLPTMLNSLEFAKIYNQSLANGGGAPFFNQDALDRMAAFQNGTLKTETVANTTGDSYKAWGGANANNDWYKIYFKDVSMSQQHNLGVSGATDNSNYYVGLGYNKKEGMYRYGDDNYRRYNLRANLSSNLTDWLTFNFRGAFSQDKFDTPNTYNGKTGGNYMHQIGRKHPNLALYNPNGAISDESDILLLKDGGRNISTNDKPIFTGEFIAKFATNWTGTVNYTYDGSFNSSTSHVKTLYTALPSGMLREIGCTAPNGFARSFNKYQKNITNAFTNYDLNLGKHQIKL
;
A
#
# COMPACT_ATOMS: atom_id res chain seq x y z
N GLY A 1 -1.94 9.73 13.82
CA GLY A 1 -1.34 10.17 12.59
C GLY A 1 -0.99 11.64 12.55
N LEU A 2 -0.29 12.04 11.52
CA LEU A 2 0.08 13.45 11.27
C LEU A 2 -1.08 14.28 10.70
N GLN A 3 -2.15 13.65 10.26
CA GLN A 3 -3.32 14.30 9.69
C GLN A 3 -3.98 15.18 10.76
N GLY A 4 -4.12 16.48 10.48
CA GLY A 4 -4.65 17.46 11.44
C GLY A 4 -3.63 18.05 12.42
N ALA A 5 -2.36 17.60 12.41
CA ALA A 5 -1.35 18.02 13.39
C ALA A 5 -0.82 19.47 13.19
N GLY A 6 -1.20 20.14 12.10
CA GLY A 6 -0.80 21.54 11.89
C GLY A 6 -1.48 22.18 10.69
N GLY A 7 -1.86 23.48 10.83
CA GLY A 7 -2.45 24.24 9.72
C GLY A 7 -1.53 24.25 8.48
N GLY A 8 -2.08 23.99 7.29
CA GLY A 8 -1.35 23.96 6.00
C GLY A 8 -0.56 22.70 5.72
N LEU A 9 -0.64 21.66 6.55
CA LEU A 9 -0.17 20.31 6.26
C LEU A 9 -1.36 19.50 5.72
N ASN A 10 -1.30 19.12 4.46
CA ASN A 10 -2.31 18.30 3.82
C ASN A 10 -1.77 16.88 3.58
N ILE A 11 -2.49 15.88 4.10
CA ILE A 11 -2.14 14.46 3.95
C ILE A 11 -3.32 13.77 3.29
N ILE A 12 -3.08 13.21 2.11
CA ILE A 12 -4.09 12.53 1.31
C ILE A 12 -3.71 11.05 1.19
N SER A 13 -4.66 10.16 1.50
CA SER A 13 -4.52 8.73 1.21
C SER A 13 -4.84 8.48 -0.26
N ASN A 14 -3.93 7.83 -0.97
CA ASN A 14 -4.04 7.57 -2.40
C ASN A 14 -4.85 6.29 -2.70
N GLY A 15 -6.03 6.17 -2.10
CA GLY A 15 -6.97 5.06 -2.34
C GLY A 15 -7.15 4.12 -1.16
N GLY A 16 -7.93 3.05 -1.37
CA GLY A 16 -8.29 2.04 -0.36
C GLY A 16 -7.52 0.72 -0.48
N ALA A 17 -6.51 0.63 -1.35
CA ALA A 17 -5.70 -0.58 -1.45
C ALA A 17 -4.89 -0.82 -0.16
N PRO A 18 -4.63 -2.08 0.25
CA PRO A 18 -3.90 -2.37 1.48
C PRO A 18 -2.50 -1.75 1.54
N ASN A 19 -1.86 -1.54 0.38
CA ASN A 19 -0.56 -0.90 0.23
C ASN A 19 -0.64 0.59 -0.13
N ALA A 20 -1.81 1.23 -0.02
CA ALA A 20 -1.97 2.63 -0.35
C ALA A 20 -1.01 3.50 0.47
N THR A 21 -0.30 4.38 -0.21
CA THR A 21 0.64 5.33 0.39
C THR A 21 -0.05 6.66 0.66
N GLN A 22 0.51 7.43 1.57
CA GLN A 22 0.06 8.81 1.82
C GLN A 22 0.92 9.78 1.03
N SER A 23 0.28 10.72 0.36
CA SER A 23 0.94 11.90 -0.19
C SER A 23 0.82 13.07 0.78
N ILE A 24 1.91 13.80 0.91
CA ILE A 24 2.01 14.93 1.85
C ILE A 24 2.33 16.19 1.07
N ASN A 25 1.59 17.25 1.37
CA ASN A 25 1.79 18.55 0.78
C ASN A 25 1.74 19.65 1.87
N ILE A 26 2.61 20.64 1.76
CA ILE A 26 2.62 21.84 2.62
C ILE A 26 2.18 23.04 1.79
N ARG A 27 1.19 23.80 2.26
CA ARG A 27 0.62 25.00 1.61
C ARG A 27 -0.06 24.78 0.25
N GLY A 28 -0.46 23.55 -0.09
CA GLY A 28 -1.16 23.25 -1.35
C GLY A 28 -0.24 23.10 -2.55
N PHE A 29 -0.83 23.10 -3.74
CA PHE A 29 -0.10 22.97 -5.01
C PHE A 29 0.46 24.35 -5.41
N THR A 30 1.78 24.47 -5.51
CA THR A 30 2.46 25.73 -5.81
C THR A 30 3.10 25.78 -7.20
N GLY A 31 2.98 24.73 -8.02
CA GLY A 31 3.60 24.61 -9.34
C GLY A 31 2.67 24.05 -10.42
N LEU A 32 2.86 24.50 -11.67
CA LEU A 32 2.24 23.90 -12.83
C LEU A 32 2.86 22.52 -13.08
N GLY A 33 2.12 21.44 -12.78
CA GLY A 33 2.44 20.09 -13.22
C GLY A 33 3.07 19.15 -12.21
N SER A 34 3.45 19.57 -10.99
CA SER A 34 3.88 18.66 -9.93
C SER A 34 3.53 19.19 -8.54
N ALA A 35 2.85 18.37 -7.75
CA ALA A 35 2.77 18.58 -6.31
C ALA A 35 4.17 18.39 -5.72
N GLY A 36 4.83 19.48 -5.34
CA GLY A 36 6.11 19.37 -4.65
C GLY A 36 5.92 18.73 -3.29
N SER A 37 6.62 17.64 -3.04
CA SER A 37 6.65 17.01 -1.72
C SER A 37 7.66 17.73 -0.82
N PRO A 38 7.34 17.94 0.47
CA PRO A 38 8.29 18.48 1.42
C PRO A 38 9.49 17.54 1.61
N LEU A 39 10.65 18.10 1.93
CA LEU A 39 11.80 17.31 2.34
C LEU A 39 11.50 16.66 3.69
N ILE A 40 11.66 15.36 3.79
CA ILE A 40 11.55 14.62 5.05
C ILE A 40 12.94 14.41 5.61
N VAL A 41 13.14 14.81 6.86
CA VAL A 41 14.39 14.64 7.60
C VAL A 41 14.09 13.82 8.85
N ILE A 42 14.69 12.64 8.95
CA ILE A 42 14.53 11.74 10.08
C ILE A 42 15.86 11.68 10.87
N ASP A 43 15.84 12.12 12.12
CA ASP A 43 17.03 12.19 12.99
C ASP A 43 18.24 12.88 12.34
N GLY A 44 17.99 13.93 11.55
CA GLY A 44 19.01 14.69 10.83
C GLY A 44 19.36 14.16 9.43
N ILE A 45 18.83 13.02 9.01
CA ILE A 45 19.09 12.42 7.69
C ILE A 45 18.04 12.88 6.71
N GLN A 46 18.48 13.49 5.61
CA GLN A 46 17.62 13.99 4.54
C GLN A 46 17.14 12.86 3.61
N GLY A 47 15.92 13.00 3.07
CA GLY A 47 15.35 12.09 2.08
C GLY A 47 14.68 10.85 2.69
N GLY A 48 14.32 10.92 3.96
CA GLY A 48 13.55 9.86 4.62
C GLY A 48 12.19 9.62 3.94
N ASP A 49 11.68 8.41 4.04
CA ASP A 49 10.33 8.04 3.57
C ASP A 49 9.39 7.92 4.78
N ILE A 50 8.42 8.83 4.86
CA ILE A 50 7.44 8.83 5.95
C ILE A 50 6.58 7.57 5.98
N ASN A 51 6.36 6.95 4.82
CA ASN A 51 5.60 5.70 4.73
C ASN A 51 6.40 4.50 5.27
N SER A 52 7.72 4.62 5.46
CA SER A 52 8.56 3.55 6.01
C SER A 52 8.72 3.62 7.53
N ILE A 53 8.42 4.76 8.16
CA ILE A 53 8.58 4.93 9.61
C ILE A 53 7.37 4.38 10.36
N ASN A 54 7.64 3.73 11.50
CA ASN A 54 6.59 3.35 12.42
C ASN A 54 6.23 4.55 13.31
N ALA A 55 4.97 4.97 13.31
CA ALA A 55 4.51 6.11 14.10
C ALA A 55 4.76 5.94 15.61
N ASN A 56 4.82 4.70 16.11
CA ASN A 56 5.11 4.41 17.52
C ASN A 56 6.58 4.67 17.90
N ASP A 57 7.49 4.76 16.92
CA ASP A 57 8.90 5.10 17.15
C ASP A 57 9.15 6.61 17.12
N VAL A 58 8.15 7.41 16.76
CA VAL A 58 8.27 8.86 16.66
C VAL A 58 8.13 9.52 18.04
N GLU A 59 9.09 10.39 18.39
CA GLU A 59 9.03 11.25 19.58
C GLU A 59 8.35 12.58 19.29
N SER A 60 8.76 13.24 18.16
CA SER A 60 8.18 14.52 17.76
C SER A 60 8.25 14.73 16.24
N VAL A 61 7.33 15.55 15.75
CA VAL A 61 7.31 16.00 14.36
C VAL A 61 7.22 17.52 14.35
N SER A 62 8.11 18.17 13.59
CA SER A 62 8.11 19.61 13.37
C SER A 62 8.02 19.90 11.88
N VAL A 63 7.18 20.86 11.50
CA VAL A 63 6.97 21.25 10.10
C VAL A 63 7.52 22.66 9.90
N ILE A 64 8.57 22.76 9.10
CA ILE A 64 9.18 24.03 8.70
C ILE A 64 8.54 24.46 7.38
N LYS A 65 7.76 25.52 7.45
CA LYS A 65 7.02 26.07 6.30
C LYS A 65 7.67 27.34 5.73
N ASP A 66 8.55 27.96 6.51
CA ASP A 66 9.19 29.21 6.15
C ASP A 66 10.37 28.95 5.22
N ALA A 67 10.45 29.69 4.12
CA ALA A 67 11.51 29.59 3.14
C ALA A 67 12.89 29.95 3.74
N ALA A 68 12.95 30.91 4.65
CA ALA A 68 14.20 31.30 5.31
C ALA A 68 14.73 30.17 6.22
N ALA A 69 13.85 29.53 6.98
CA ALA A 69 14.22 28.41 7.84
C ALA A 69 14.54 27.14 7.04
N SER A 70 13.88 26.92 5.89
CA SER A 70 14.17 25.77 5.01
C SER A 70 15.43 25.95 4.17
N ALA A 71 15.94 27.19 4.04
CA ALA A 71 17.18 27.49 3.30
C ALA A 71 18.41 26.75 3.83
N VAL A 72 18.42 26.38 5.12
CA VAL A 72 19.48 25.54 5.72
C VAL A 72 19.60 24.17 5.01
N TYR A 73 18.53 23.69 4.37
CA TYR A 73 18.49 22.44 3.61
C TYR A 73 18.73 22.63 2.11
N GLY A 74 19.00 23.87 1.68
CA GLY A 74 19.33 24.21 0.31
C GLY A 74 18.21 23.91 -0.70
N SER A 75 18.60 23.60 -1.94
CA SER A 75 17.69 23.29 -3.05
C SER A 75 16.84 22.05 -2.86
N SER A 76 17.12 21.23 -1.85
CA SER A 76 16.35 20.01 -1.55
C SER A 76 15.03 20.28 -0.83
N ALA A 77 14.80 21.51 -0.33
CA ALA A 77 13.64 21.86 0.49
C ALA A 77 12.77 23.01 -0.07
N PRO A 78 12.48 23.08 -1.37
CA PRO A 78 11.73 24.21 -1.94
C PRO A 78 10.26 24.25 -1.48
N TYR A 79 9.73 23.11 -1.00
CA TYR A 79 8.36 22.96 -0.56
C TYR A 79 8.21 22.79 0.97
N GLY A 80 9.24 23.18 1.72
CA GLY A 80 9.31 23.05 3.17
C GLY A 80 9.94 21.74 3.65
N VAL A 81 10.05 21.60 4.97
CA VAL A 81 10.71 20.45 5.60
C VAL A 81 9.84 19.87 6.70
N ILE A 82 9.78 18.56 6.76
CA ILE A 82 9.20 17.82 7.88
C ILE A 82 10.35 17.18 8.66
N LEU A 83 10.57 17.64 9.88
CA LEU A 83 11.56 17.08 10.79
C LEU A 83 10.90 16.04 11.67
N ILE A 84 11.40 14.84 11.64
CA ILE A 84 10.95 13.72 12.49
C ILE A 84 12.09 13.34 13.42
N LYS A 85 11.81 13.41 14.72
CA LYS A 85 12.71 12.92 15.76
C LYS A 85 12.17 11.62 16.29
N THR A 86 13.01 10.58 16.36
CA THR A 86 12.62 9.28 16.87
C THR A 86 12.95 9.13 18.35
N LYS A 87 12.27 8.21 19.02
CA LYS A 87 12.43 7.94 20.45
C LYS A 87 13.86 7.52 20.78
N GLN A 88 14.31 7.98 21.93
CA GLN A 88 15.59 7.63 22.55
C GLN A 88 15.37 7.28 24.01
N GLY A 89 16.28 6.55 24.64
CA GLY A 89 16.32 6.41 26.09
C GLY A 89 16.63 7.74 26.76
N LYS A 90 16.08 7.99 27.94
CA LYS A 90 16.34 9.23 28.70
C LYS A 90 17.19 8.89 29.92
N LYS A 91 18.28 9.64 30.15
CA LYS A 91 19.14 9.48 31.32
C LYS A 91 18.31 9.47 32.62
N GLY A 92 18.68 8.60 33.55
CA GLY A 92 18.01 8.47 34.84
C GLY A 92 16.65 7.76 34.81
N GLN A 93 16.22 7.26 33.67
CA GLN A 93 15.00 6.46 33.58
C GLN A 93 15.31 4.95 33.63
N PRO A 94 14.55 4.17 34.41
CA PRO A 94 14.66 2.72 34.41
C PRO A 94 14.26 2.16 33.05
N VAL A 95 14.57 0.89 32.83
CA VAL A 95 14.12 0.18 31.62
C VAL A 95 12.60 0.20 31.55
N ALA A 96 12.08 0.69 30.42
CA ALA A 96 10.65 0.75 30.14
C ALA A 96 10.34 -0.13 28.92
N ILE A 97 9.33 -0.99 29.06
CA ILE A 97 8.80 -1.83 27.99
C ILE A 97 7.40 -1.35 27.70
N THR A 98 7.12 -1.06 26.43
CA THR A 98 5.81 -0.63 25.96
C THR A 98 5.32 -1.58 24.88
N TYR A 99 4.07 -2.03 24.98
CA TYR A 99 3.41 -2.79 23.94
C TYR A 99 2.08 -2.14 23.60
N ASN A 100 1.89 -1.87 22.29
CA ASN A 100 0.65 -1.32 21.76
C ASN A 100 0.15 -2.23 20.63
N ASN A 101 -1.15 -2.48 20.61
CA ASN A 101 -1.79 -3.16 19.50
C ASN A 101 -3.01 -2.38 19.01
N ASN A 102 -3.38 -2.60 17.76
CA ASN A 102 -4.60 -2.07 17.17
C ASN A 102 -5.17 -3.09 16.20
N PHE A 103 -6.48 -3.34 16.31
CA PHE A 103 -7.26 -4.11 15.35
C PHE A 103 -8.28 -3.18 14.72
N THR A 104 -8.29 -3.13 13.38
CA THR A 104 -9.20 -2.29 12.61
C THR A 104 -10.06 -3.17 11.73
N PHE A 105 -11.35 -2.93 11.75
CA PHE A 105 -12.33 -3.57 10.86
C PHE A 105 -12.79 -2.52 9.86
N GLU A 106 -12.65 -2.84 8.59
CA GLU A 106 -12.94 -1.93 7.48
C GLU A 106 -14.00 -2.56 6.57
N SER A 107 -14.94 -1.74 6.11
CA SER A 107 -15.97 -2.13 5.15
C SER A 107 -15.85 -1.27 3.89
N PRO A 108 -16.11 -1.82 2.70
CA PRO A 108 -16.12 -1.02 1.49
C PRO A 108 -17.25 0.00 1.54
N ILE A 109 -16.95 1.23 1.18
CA ILE A 109 -17.91 2.34 1.10
C ILE A 109 -18.12 2.76 -0.34
N GLY A 110 -19.33 3.22 -0.67
CA GLY A 110 -19.63 3.76 -2.00
C GLY A 110 -19.65 2.73 -3.11
N LEU A 111 -19.83 1.44 -2.81
CA LEU A 111 -20.05 0.43 -3.84
C LEU A 111 -21.36 0.73 -4.58
N PRO A 112 -21.36 0.72 -5.93
CA PRO A 112 -22.59 0.89 -6.71
C PRO A 112 -23.61 -0.23 -6.40
N THR A 113 -24.88 0.11 -6.41
CA THR A 113 -25.96 -0.88 -6.38
C THR A 113 -26.24 -1.37 -7.80
N MET A 114 -26.18 -2.67 -8.01
CA MET A 114 -26.54 -3.26 -9.29
C MET A 114 -28.05 -3.43 -9.43
N LEU A 115 -28.57 -3.19 -10.63
CA LEU A 115 -29.91 -3.58 -10.99
C LEU A 115 -30.03 -5.12 -11.00
N ASN A 116 -31.23 -5.67 -10.80
CA ASN A 116 -31.44 -7.07 -11.11
C ASN A 116 -31.34 -7.32 -12.63
N SER A 117 -31.08 -8.56 -13.02
CA SER A 117 -30.76 -8.90 -14.40
C SER A 117 -31.90 -8.59 -15.39
N LEU A 118 -33.15 -8.77 -14.98
CA LEU A 118 -34.30 -8.53 -15.83
C LEU A 118 -34.54 -7.03 -16.08
N GLU A 119 -34.43 -6.22 -15.04
CA GLU A 119 -34.50 -4.74 -15.16
C GLU A 119 -33.34 -4.22 -16.01
N PHE A 120 -32.13 -4.68 -15.71
CA PHE A 120 -30.96 -4.32 -16.53
C PHE A 120 -31.17 -4.65 -18.00
N ALA A 121 -31.62 -5.86 -18.33
CA ALA A 121 -31.83 -6.30 -19.71
C ALA A 121 -32.88 -5.47 -20.44
N LYS A 122 -33.99 -5.12 -19.74
CA LYS A 122 -35.04 -4.25 -20.32
C LYS A 122 -34.52 -2.85 -20.61
N ILE A 123 -33.80 -2.23 -19.65
CA ILE A 123 -33.22 -0.88 -19.82
C ILE A 123 -32.15 -0.89 -20.92
N TYR A 124 -31.32 -1.93 -20.97
CA TYR A 124 -30.29 -2.06 -22.00
C TYR A 124 -30.90 -2.17 -23.40
N ASN A 125 -31.93 -3.02 -23.59
CA ASN A 125 -32.68 -3.14 -24.80
C ASN A 125 -33.36 -1.81 -25.22
N GLN A 126 -33.96 -1.09 -24.26
CA GLN A 126 -34.58 0.22 -24.51
C GLN A 126 -33.54 1.25 -24.95
N SER A 127 -32.35 1.24 -24.31
CA SER A 127 -31.24 2.12 -24.74
C SER A 127 -30.80 1.87 -26.18
N LEU A 128 -30.71 0.61 -26.58
CA LEU A 128 -30.40 0.25 -27.98
C LEU A 128 -31.49 0.68 -28.91
N ALA A 129 -32.77 0.42 -28.59
CA ALA A 129 -33.91 0.84 -29.41
C ALA A 129 -33.95 2.35 -29.63
N ASN A 130 -33.65 3.15 -28.59
CA ASN A 130 -33.57 4.60 -28.69
C ASN A 130 -32.46 5.07 -29.69
N GLY A 131 -31.40 4.26 -29.84
CA GLY A 131 -30.35 4.46 -30.81
C GLY A 131 -30.62 3.79 -32.19
N GLY A 132 -31.82 3.24 -32.42
CA GLY A 132 -32.17 2.51 -33.67
C GLY A 132 -31.55 1.11 -33.75
N GLY A 133 -31.00 0.56 -32.68
CA GLY A 133 -30.39 -0.76 -32.63
C GLY A 133 -31.40 -1.88 -32.33
N ALA A 134 -31.04 -3.13 -32.69
CA ALA A 134 -31.78 -4.32 -32.29
C ALA A 134 -31.59 -4.70 -30.81
N PRO A 135 -32.57 -5.38 -30.20
CA PRO A 135 -32.44 -5.86 -28.83
C PRO A 135 -31.23 -6.79 -28.66
N PHE A 136 -30.44 -6.55 -27.65
CA PHE A 136 -29.31 -7.41 -27.26
C PHE A 136 -29.78 -8.67 -26.52
N PHE A 137 -30.77 -8.50 -25.66
CA PHE A 137 -31.44 -9.60 -24.96
C PHE A 137 -32.72 -9.98 -25.70
N ASN A 138 -32.75 -11.18 -26.26
CA ASN A 138 -33.95 -11.67 -26.91
C ASN A 138 -34.99 -12.15 -25.90
N GLN A 139 -36.22 -12.46 -26.36
CA GLN A 139 -37.33 -12.86 -25.49
C GLN A 139 -37.00 -14.13 -24.67
N ASP A 140 -36.35 -15.13 -25.28
CA ASP A 140 -35.93 -16.37 -24.63
C ASP A 140 -34.97 -16.07 -23.40
N ALA A 141 -34.05 -15.12 -23.56
CA ALA A 141 -33.18 -14.70 -22.48
C ALA A 141 -33.95 -13.99 -21.34
N LEU A 142 -34.87 -13.10 -21.69
CA LEU A 142 -35.72 -12.41 -20.72
C LEU A 142 -36.61 -13.39 -19.93
N ASP A 143 -37.19 -14.37 -20.62
CA ASP A 143 -38.01 -15.41 -19.97
C ASP A 143 -37.21 -16.29 -19.05
N ARG A 144 -35.98 -16.67 -19.41
CA ARG A 144 -35.08 -17.41 -18.51
C ARG A 144 -34.63 -16.59 -17.31
N MET A 145 -34.33 -15.28 -17.48
CA MET A 145 -34.03 -14.40 -16.36
C MET A 145 -35.19 -14.31 -15.39
N ALA A 146 -36.44 -14.18 -15.88
CA ALA A 146 -37.63 -14.19 -15.07
C ALA A 146 -37.82 -15.54 -14.35
N ALA A 147 -37.61 -16.67 -15.06
CA ALA A 147 -37.67 -18.01 -14.52
C ALA A 147 -36.59 -18.27 -13.45
N PHE A 148 -35.40 -17.74 -13.61
CA PHE A 148 -34.34 -17.82 -12.60
C PHE A 148 -34.67 -16.99 -11.37
N GLN A 149 -35.16 -15.76 -11.52
CA GLN A 149 -35.51 -14.89 -10.40
C GLN A 149 -36.71 -15.42 -9.60
N ASN A 150 -37.70 -16.06 -10.23
CA ASN A 150 -38.82 -16.67 -9.53
C ASN A 150 -38.52 -18.09 -9.03
N GLY A 151 -37.34 -18.63 -9.30
CA GLY A 151 -36.83 -19.90 -8.82
C GLY A 151 -37.34 -21.14 -9.58
N THR A 152 -38.02 -20.99 -10.73
CA THR A 152 -38.41 -22.12 -11.62
C THR A 152 -37.21 -22.67 -12.40
N LEU A 153 -36.27 -21.82 -12.79
CA LEU A 153 -34.96 -22.20 -13.34
C LEU A 153 -33.91 -22.13 -12.24
N LYS A 154 -33.11 -23.19 -12.09
CA LYS A 154 -32.11 -23.28 -11.02
C LYS A 154 -30.67 -22.99 -11.45
N THR A 155 -30.41 -22.97 -12.76
CA THR A 155 -29.08 -22.77 -13.30
C THR A 155 -28.92 -21.33 -13.78
N GLU A 156 -27.76 -20.74 -13.52
CA GLU A 156 -27.42 -19.36 -13.87
C GLU A 156 -27.21 -19.15 -15.37
N THR A 157 -26.97 -20.22 -16.09
CA THR A 157 -26.85 -20.27 -17.55
C THR A 157 -27.28 -21.65 -18.05
N VAL A 158 -27.39 -21.80 -19.36
CA VAL A 158 -27.71 -23.06 -20.04
C VAL A 158 -26.73 -23.29 -21.18
N ALA A 159 -26.62 -24.55 -21.62
CA ALA A 159 -25.81 -24.87 -22.80
C ALA A 159 -26.36 -24.16 -24.07
N ASN A 160 -25.49 -23.79 -24.97
CA ASN A 160 -25.89 -23.33 -26.29
C ASN A 160 -26.51 -24.49 -27.07
N THR A 161 -27.43 -24.16 -27.96
CA THR A 161 -28.05 -25.14 -28.87
C THR A 161 -27.11 -25.56 -29.99
N THR A 162 -26.09 -24.76 -30.26
CA THR A 162 -25.07 -25.02 -31.29
C THR A 162 -23.68 -24.79 -30.65
N GLY A 163 -22.78 -25.74 -30.91
CA GLY A 163 -21.44 -25.70 -30.31
C GLY A 163 -21.40 -26.16 -28.85
N ASP A 164 -20.20 -26.42 -28.33
CA ASP A 164 -19.96 -26.86 -27.00
C ASP A 164 -19.54 -25.66 -26.10
N SER A 165 -20.54 -24.91 -25.64
CA SER A 165 -20.34 -23.76 -24.76
C SER A 165 -21.61 -23.46 -23.97
N TYR A 166 -21.48 -22.71 -22.86
CA TYR A 166 -22.61 -22.14 -22.15
C TYR A 166 -22.99 -20.77 -22.71
N LYS A 167 -24.28 -20.41 -22.55
CA LYS A 167 -24.75 -19.07 -22.90
C LYS A 167 -24.12 -18.02 -22.00
N ALA A 168 -23.61 -16.95 -22.59
CA ALA A 168 -23.00 -15.83 -21.90
C ALA A 168 -23.61 -14.49 -22.40
N TRP A 169 -23.23 -13.39 -21.83
CA TRP A 169 -23.63 -12.04 -22.22
C TRP A 169 -25.14 -11.91 -22.45
N GLY A 170 -25.60 -11.68 -23.66
CA GLY A 170 -27.02 -11.55 -23.98
C GLY A 170 -27.85 -12.83 -23.78
N GLY A 171 -27.23 -13.98 -23.54
CA GLY A 171 -27.89 -15.26 -23.43
C GLY A 171 -27.88 -15.89 -22.00
N ALA A 172 -27.06 -15.45 -21.07
CA ALA A 172 -27.05 -15.94 -19.70
C ALA A 172 -28.25 -15.39 -18.89
N ASN A 173 -28.59 -16.00 -17.77
CA ASN A 173 -29.83 -15.74 -17.05
C ASN A 173 -29.69 -15.64 -15.51
N ALA A 174 -28.48 -15.51 -15.01
CA ALA A 174 -28.21 -15.27 -13.60
C ALA A 174 -28.83 -13.95 -13.08
N ASN A 175 -28.70 -13.71 -11.79
CA ASN A 175 -29.08 -12.46 -11.15
C ASN A 175 -28.04 -12.11 -10.08
N ASN A 176 -26.82 -11.79 -10.51
CA ASN A 176 -25.65 -11.63 -9.68
C ASN A 176 -25.36 -10.15 -9.39
N ASP A 177 -25.20 -9.82 -8.10
CA ASP A 177 -24.62 -8.56 -7.67
C ASP A 177 -23.08 -8.75 -7.55
N TRP A 178 -22.38 -8.35 -8.60
CA TRP A 178 -20.94 -8.58 -8.71
C TRP A 178 -20.14 -7.85 -7.64
N TYR A 179 -20.60 -6.71 -7.14
CA TYR A 179 -19.91 -6.01 -6.05
C TYR A 179 -19.97 -6.83 -4.77
N LYS A 180 -21.11 -7.45 -4.43
CA LYS A 180 -21.24 -8.33 -3.27
C LYS A 180 -20.49 -9.66 -3.43
N ILE A 181 -20.35 -10.13 -4.67
CA ILE A 181 -19.62 -11.37 -4.95
C ILE A 181 -18.11 -11.14 -4.80
N TYR A 182 -17.58 -10.02 -5.32
CA TYR A 182 -16.15 -9.77 -5.33
C TYR A 182 -15.61 -9.24 -4.01
N PHE A 183 -16.39 -8.44 -3.27
CA PHE A 183 -15.93 -7.79 -2.07
C PHE A 183 -16.38 -8.49 -0.79
N LYS A 184 -15.52 -8.49 0.21
CA LYS A 184 -15.86 -8.84 1.59
C LYS A 184 -16.72 -7.73 2.17
N ASP A 185 -17.64 -8.08 3.07
CA ASP A 185 -18.39 -7.09 3.84
C ASP A 185 -17.49 -6.39 4.86
N VAL A 186 -16.52 -7.14 5.41
CA VAL A 186 -15.54 -6.65 6.39
C VAL A 186 -14.19 -7.29 6.11
N SER A 187 -13.12 -6.50 6.17
CA SER A 187 -11.74 -6.96 6.25
C SER A 187 -11.10 -6.53 7.57
N MET A 188 -10.07 -7.26 8.00
CA MET A 188 -9.38 -6.99 9.26
C MET A 188 -7.93 -6.56 9.01
N SER A 189 -7.53 -5.51 9.72
CA SER A 189 -6.14 -5.08 9.80
C SER A 189 -5.66 -5.17 11.25
N GLN A 190 -4.40 -5.51 11.45
CA GLN A 190 -3.80 -5.60 12.77
C GLN A 190 -2.43 -4.95 12.79
N GLN A 191 -2.13 -4.29 13.91
CA GLN A 191 -0.85 -3.67 14.16
C GLN A 191 -0.37 -4.00 15.57
N HIS A 192 0.91 -4.38 15.70
CA HIS A 192 1.57 -4.68 16.97
C HIS A 192 2.88 -3.92 17.03
N ASN A 193 3.13 -3.26 18.16
CA ASN A 193 4.34 -2.48 18.37
C ASN A 193 4.89 -2.77 19.75
N LEU A 194 6.16 -3.12 19.81
CA LEU A 194 6.92 -3.32 21.05
C LEU A 194 8.06 -2.31 21.08
N GLY A 195 8.16 -1.57 22.18
CA GLY A 195 9.25 -0.63 22.43
C GLY A 195 9.96 -0.96 23.72
N VAL A 196 11.29 -0.92 23.71
CA VAL A 196 12.13 -1.07 24.89
C VAL A 196 13.08 0.11 24.93
N SER A 197 13.07 0.86 26.03
CA SER A 197 14.01 1.96 26.26
C SER A 197 14.65 1.86 27.62
N GLY A 198 15.87 2.35 27.73
CA GLY A 198 16.58 2.38 29.00
C GLY A 198 17.79 3.29 28.93
N ALA A 199 18.38 3.56 30.09
CA ALA A 199 19.60 4.32 30.20
C ALA A 199 20.44 3.87 31.38
N THR A 200 21.74 4.06 31.27
CA THR A 200 22.74 4.02 32.32
C THR A 200 23.31 5.42 32.48
N ASP A 201 24.31 5.60 33.34
CA ASP A 201 25.01 6.88 33.50
C ASP A 201 25.66 7.35 32.21
N ASN A 202 26.22 6.43 31.42
CA ASN A 202 27.00 6.72 30.23
C ASN A 202 26.29 6.41 28.91
N SER A 203 25.19 5.66 28.91
CA SER A 203 24.52 5.20 27.67
C SER A 203 23.02 5.29 27.78
N ASN A 204 22.36 5.55 26.66
CA ASN A 204 20.91 5.39 26.54
C ASN A 204 20.57 4.67 25.24
N TYR A 205 19.47 3.94 25.25
CA TYR A 205 19.04 3.16 24.11
C TYR A 205 17.52 3.12 23.95
N TYR A 206 17.10 2.94 22.73
CA TYR A 206 15.73 2.60 22.34
C TYR A 206 15.76 1.51 21.29
N VAL A 207 14.91 0.48 21.44
CA VAL A 207 14.66 -0.56 20.43
C VAL A 207 13.16 -0.64 20.21
N GLY A 208 12.72 -0.50 18.96
CA GLY A 208 11.33 -0.61 18.54
C GLY A 208 11.16 -1.75 17.54
N LEU A 209 10.12 -2.57 17.73
CA LEU A 209 9.68 -3.59 16.81
C LEU A 209 8.24 -3.30 16.40
N GLY A 210 7.95 -3.35 15.11
CA GLY A 210 6.62 -3.15 14.57
C GLY A 210 6.22 -4.26 13.60
N TYR A 211 4.98 -4.68 13.69
CA TYR A 211 4.31 -5.54 12.71
C TYR A 211 2.98 -4.93 12.33
N ASN A 212 2.72 -4.86 11.02
CA ASN A 212 1.44 -4.40 10.48
C ASN A 212 0.99 -5.39 9.40
N LYS A 213 -0.25 -5.86 9.48
CA LYS A 213 -0.91 -6.65 8.45
C LYS A 213 -2.22 -5.97 8.08
N LYS A 214 -2.42 -5.71 6.80
CA LYS A 214 -3.69 -5.24 6.24
C LYS A 214 -4.20 -6.27 5.26
N GLU A 215 -5.43 -6.73 5.46
CA GLU A 215 -6.13 -7.57 4.50
C GLU A 215 -6.89 -6.68 3.53
N GLY A 216 -6.88 -7.07 2.26
CA GLY A 216 -7.67 -6.38 1.25
C GLY A 216 -9.13 -6.81 1.25
N MET A 217 -9.90 -6.15 0.40
CA MET A 217 -11.34 -6.29 0.33
C MET A 217 -11.81 -7.40 -0.62
N TYR A 218 -10.94 -8.02 -1.41
CA TYR A 218 -11.35 -9.11 -2.30
C TYR A 218 -11.76 -10.35 -1.50
N ARG A 219 -12.93 -10.91 -1.82
CA ARG A 219 -13.43 -12.14 -1.22
C ARG A 219 -12.65 -13.37 -1.68
N TYR A 220 -12.09 -13.30 -2.89
CA TYR A 220 -11.31 -14.36 -3.52
C TYR A 220 -9.90 -13.88 -3.80
N GLY A 221 -8.93 -14.80 -3.63
CA GLY A 221 -7.54 -14.55 -4.02
C GLY A 221 -6.69 -13.75 -3.02
N ASP A 222 -7.21 -13.43 -1.85
CA ASP A 222 -6.48 -12.81 -0.71
C ASP A 222 -5.42 -11.79 -1.09
N ASP A 223 -5.79 -10.54 -1.24
CA ASP A 223 -4.87 -9.43 -1.33
C ASP A 223 -4.46 -8.99 0.09
N ASN A 224 -3.17 -8.89 0.35
CA ASN A 224 -2.68 -8.50 1.66
C ASN A 224 -1.37 -7.72 1.60
N TYR A 225 -1.22 -6.85 2.58
CA TYR A 225 -0.02 -6.07 2.83
C TYR A 225 0.52 -6.40 4.21
N ARG A 226 1.83 -6.62 4.32
CA ARG A 226 2.53 -6.83 5.58
C ARG A 226 3.73 -5.91 5.65
N ARG A 227 3.95 -5.36 6.86
CA ARG A 227 5.15 -4.58 7.15
C ARG A 227 5.77 -5.05 8.45
N TYR A 228 7.09 -5.17 8.44
CA TYR A 228 7.93 -5.35 9.61
C TYR A 228 8.81 -4.12 9.76
N ASN A 229 8.93 -3.61 10.97
CA ASN A 229 9.81 -2.51 11.31
C ASN A 229 10.72 -2.90 12.46
N LEU A 230 11.97 -2.52 12.36
CA LEU A 230 12.96 -2.55 13.45
C LEU A 230 13.61 -1.18 13.52
N ARG A 231 13.72 -0.65 14.74
CA ARG A 231 14.50 0.55 15.05
C ARG A 231 15.40 0.31 16.23
N ALA A 232 16.65 0.78 16.15
CA ALA A 232 17.59 0.74 17.25
C ALA A 232 18.34 2.07 17.30
N ASN A 233 18.21 2.79 18.39
CA ASN A 233 18.94 4.02 18.68
C ASN A 233 19.79 3.78 19.94
N LEU A 234 21.07 4.09 19.86
CA LEU A 234 22.02 4.02 20.95
C LEU A 234 22.82 5.31 21.01
N SER A 235 23.00 5.87 22.18
CA SER A 235 23.97 6.94 22.44
C SER A 235 24.82 6.54 23.61
N SER A 236 26.13 6.59 23.49
CA SER A 236 27.07 6.17 24.54
C SER A 236 28.24 7.13 24.65
N ASN A 237 28.52 7.63 25.84
CA ASN A 237 29.76 8.32 26.14
C ASN A 237 30.85 7.26 26.35
N LEU A 238 31.70 7.07 25.36
CA LEU A 238 32.81 6.11 25.39
C LEU A 238 33.89 6.57 26.35
N THR A 239 34.10 7.89 26.40
CA THR A 239 34.98 8.60 27.33
C THR A 239 34.34 9.96 27.65
N ASP A 240 34.98 10.76 28.52
CA ASP A 240 34.51 12.12 28.85
C ASP A 240 34.54 13.08 27.65
N TRP A 241 35.35 12.77 26.65
CA TRP A 241 35.53 13.60 25.45
C TRP A 241 34.97 12.98 24.19
N LEU A 242 34.58 11.70 24.16
CA LEU A 242 34.13 10.98 22.95
C LEU A 242 32.76 10.34 23.17
N THR A 243 31.77 10.74 22.35
CA THR A 243 30.43 10.14 22.31
C THR A 243 30.24 9.40 20.98
N PHE A 244 29.68 8.22 21.03
CA PHE A 244 29.22 7.45 19.88
C PHE A 244 27.71 7.38 19.86
N ASN A 245 27.12 7.69 18.70
CA ASN A 245 25.71 7.53 18.43
C ASN A 245 25.52 6.54 17.29
N PHE A 246 24.61 5.59 17.48
CA PHE A 246 24.14 4.69 16.43
C PHE A 246 22.63 4.86 16.27
N ARG A 247 22.19 4.99 15.03
CA ARG A 247 20.78 5.03 14.64
C ARG A 247 20.55 4.04 13.51
N GLY A 248 19.80 2.98 13.79
CA GLY A 248 19.48 1.95 12.82
C GLY A 248 17.96 1.86 12.61
N ALA A 249 17.55 1.72 11.37
CA ALA A 249 16.19 1.41 11.00
C ALA A 249 16.19 0.37 9.88
N PHE A 250 15.27 -0.56 9.96
CA PHE A 250 14.96 -1.51 8.90
C PHE A 250 13.45 -1.58 8.75
N SER A 251 12.96 -1.49 7.52
CA SER A 251 11.58 -1.82 7.20
C SER A 251 11.53 -2.79 6.03
N GLN A 252 10.63 -3.77 6.13
CA GLN A 252 10.27 -4.64 5.02
C GLN A 252 8.79 -4.50 4.76
N ASP A 253 8.44 -4.11 3.54
CA ASP A 253 7.09 -4.08 3.02
C ASP A 253 6.89 -5.25 2.08
N LYS A 254 5.82 -6.03 2.28
CA LYS A 254 5.41 -7.09 1.36
C LYS A 254 3.96 -6.88 0.96
N PHE A 255 3.72 -6.74 -0.34
CA PHE A 255 2.39 -6.72 -0.92
C PHE A 255 2.20 -7.95 -1.79
N ASP A 256 1.13 -8.72 -1.52
CA ASP A 256 0.79 -9.96 -2.20
C ASP A 256 -0.66 -9.86 -2.68
N THR A 257 -0.86 -9.92 -3.99
CA THR A 257 -2.17 -9.73 -4.63
C THR A 257 -2.36 -10.73 -5.77
N PRO A 258 -3.63 -11.09 -6.11
CA PRO A 258 -3.90 -11.84 -7.33
C PRO A 258 -3.28 -11.19 -8.54
N ASN A 259 -2.77 -12.00 -9.47
CA ASN A 259 -2.29 -11.48 -10.72
C ASN A 259 -3.47 -10.91 -11.53
N THR A 260 -3.30 -9.70 -12.07
CA THR A 260 -4.29 -9.06 -12.91
C THR A 260 -3.96 -9.33 -14.38
N TYR A 261 -4.79 -10.14 -15.05
CA TYR A 261 -4.87 -10.25 -16.50
C TYR A 261 -3.58 -9.96 -17.27
N ASN A 262 -2.52 -10.61 -17.10
CA ASN A 262 -1.30 -10.59 -17.95
C ASN A 262 -1.13 -9.33 -18.84
N GLY A 263 -1.66 -8.16 -18.43
CA GLY A 263 -1.61 -6.91 -19.18
C GLY A 263 -2.48 -6.83 -20.45
N LYS A 264 -3.20 -7.88 -20.82
CA LYS A 264 -3.93 -7.94 -22.10
C LYS A 264 -5.27 -7.20 -22.14
N THR A 265 -5.84 -6.83 -21.00
CA THR A 265 -7.20 -6.25 -20.94
C THR A 265 -7.29 -4.89 -20.25
N GLY A 266 -6.19 -4.14 -20.15
CA GLY A 266 -6.20 -2.81 -19.50
C GLY A 266 -6.58 -2.89 -18.01
N GLY A 267 -6.34 -4.02 -17.37
CA GLY A 267 -7.09 -4.49 -16.36
C GLY A 267 -6.67 -4.39 -14.95
N ASN A 268 -7.53 -3.73 -14.27
CA ASN A 268 -7.72 -4.03 -12.87
C ASN A 268 -9.11 -4.67 -12.70
N TYR A 269 -9.27 -5.46 -11.65
CA TYR A 269 -10.55 -6.12 -11.35
C TYR A 269 -11.70 -5.13 -11.16
N MET A 270 -11.44 -3.93 -10.63
CA MET A 270 -12.47 -2.89 -10.49
C MET A 270 -13.10 -2.51 -11.81
N HIS A 271 -12.29 -2.34 -12.88
CA HIS A 271 -12.80 -2.09 -14.23
C HIS A 271 -13.63 -3.26 -14.75
N GLN A 272 -13.17 -4.50 -14.51
CA GLN A 272 -13.90 -5.68 -14.96
C GLN A 272 -15.23 -5.88 -14.21
N ILE A 273 -15.26 -5.63 -12.89
CA ILE A 273 -16.48 -5.68 -12.09
C ILE A 273 -17.51 -4.68 -12.63
N GLY A 274 -17.10 -3.44 -12.92
CA GLY A 274 -17.97 -2.39 -13.45
C GLY A 274 -18.57 -2.68 -14.83
N ARG A 275 -17.97 -3.59 -15.59
CA ARG A 275 -18.44 -4.00 -16.91
C ARG A 275 -19.35 -5.23 -16.90
N LYS A 276 -19.40 -5.96 -15.79
CA LYS A 276 -20.16 -7.21 -15.73
C LYS A 276 -21.66 -6.95 -15.70
N HIS A 277 -22.35 -7.64 -16.58
CA HIS A 277 -23.80 -7.65 -16.58
C HIS A 277 -24.32 -8.55 -15.43
N PRO A 278 -25.41 -8.19 -14.74
CA PRO A 278 -25.93 -8.98 -13.63
C PRO A 278 -26.45 -10.36 -14.04
N ASN A 279 -26.74 -10.58 -15.32
CA ASN A 279 -27.18 -11.87 -15.85
C ASN A 279 -26.06 -12.87 -16.14
N LEU A 280 -24.78 -12.45 -16.05
CA LEU A 280 -23.64 -13.36 -16.24
C LEU A 280 -23.57 -14.38 -15.10
N ALA A 281 -23.23 -15.63 -15.44
CA ALA A 281 -23.18 -16.72 -14.50
C ALA A 281 -21.92 -16.68 -13.62
N LEU A 282 -22.08 -16.94 -12.32
CA LEU A 282 -20.98 -17.26 -11.42
C LEU A 282 -20.62 -18.75 -11.56
N TYR A 283 -21.63 -19.62 -11.66
CA TYR A 283 -21.44 -21.05 -11.83
C TYR A 283 -22.12 -21.55 -13.12
N ASN A 284 -21.43 -22.48 -13.77
CA ASN A 284 -21.97 -23.24 -14.89
C ASN A 284 -22.90 -24.36 -14.35
N PRO A 285 -23.84 -24.92 -15.17
CA PRO A 285 -24.73 -25.99 -14.75
C PRO A 285 -24.05 -27.25 -14.22
N ASN A 286 -22.79 -27.49 -14.62
CA ASN A 286 -21.96 -28.59 -14.13
C ASN A 286 -21.27 -28.30 -12.77
N GLY A 287 -21.55 -27.16 -12.14
CA GLY A 287 -20.98 -26.74 -10.87
C GLY A 287 -19.60 -26.08 -10.95
N ALA A 288 -18.98 -26.01 -12.14
CA ALA A 288 -17.72 -25.30 -12.31
C ALA A 288 -17.93 -23.78 -12.25
N ILE A 289 -16.91 -23.06 -11.75
CA ILE A 289 -16.91 -21.58 -11.82
C ILE A 289 -16.89 -21.16 -13.30
N SER A 290 -17.81 -20.28 -13.66
CA SER A 290 -17.90 -19.76 -15.01
C SER A 290 -16.68 -18.85 -15.32
N ASP A 291 -16.13 -18.99 -16.51
CA ASP A 291 -15.06 -18.09 -17.02
C ASP A 291 -15.53 -16.62 -17.18
N GLU A 292 -16.84 -16.41 -17.37
CA GLU A 292 -17.42 -15.07 -17.41
C GLU A 292 -17.38 -14.34 -16.06
N SER A 293 -17.20 -15.09 -14.96
CA SER A 293 -17.16 -14.52 -13.62
C SER A 293 -15.82 -13.87 -13.25
N ASP A 294 -14.71 -14.23 -13.89
CA ASP A 294 -13.32 -13.89 -13.52
C ASP A 294 -12.90 -14.33 -12.09
N ILE A 295 -13.77 -14.99 -11.34
CA ILE A 295 -13.47 -15.44 -9.97
C ILE A 295 -12.34 -16.46 -9.97
N LEU A 296 -12.29 -17.32 -10.98
CA LEU A 296 -11.23 -18.31 -11.11
C LEU A 296 -9.86 -17.64 -11.33
N LEU A 297 -9.82 -16.52 -12.06
CA LEU A 297 -8.62 -15.69 -12.23
C LEU A 297 -8.13 -15.11 -10.91
N LEU A 298 -9.04 -14.55 -10.11
CA LEU A 298 -8.71 -14.03 -8.77
C LEU A 298 -8.17 -15.13 -7.86
N LYS A 299 -8.81 -16.30 -7.88
CA LYS A 299 -8.53 -17.39 -6.97
C LYS A 299 -7.24 -18.12 -7.33
N ASP A 300 -7.09 -18.47 -8.61
CA ASP A 300 -6.09 -19.44 -9.07
C ASP A 300 -5.20 -18.92 -10.22
N GLY A 301 -5.41 -17.72 -10.73
CA GLY A 301 -4.74 -17.14 -11.92
C GLY A 301 -3.29 -16.75 -11.72
N GLY A 302 -2.75 -16.92 -10.50
CA GLY A 302 -1.38 -16.57 -10.15
C GLY A 302 -1.31 -15.38 -9.19
N ARG A 303 -0.06 -14.95 -8.91
CA ARG A 303 0.20 -13.94 -7.87
C ARG A 303 1.16 -12.88 -8.36
N ASN A 304 0.95 -11.64 -7.92
CA ASN A 304 1.93 -10.57 -7.96
C ASN A 304 2.40 -10.30 -6.54
N ILE A 305 3.69 -10.50 -6.29
CA ILE A 305 4.30 -10.29 -4.97
C ILE A 305 5.38 -9.23 -5.11
N SER A 306 5.27 -8.16 -4.35
CA SER A 306 6.29 -7.11 -4.26
C SER A 306 6.83 -7.07 -2.83
N THR A 307 8.16 -7.08 -2.69
CA THR A 307 8.84 -6.93 -1.40
C THR A 307 9.82 -5.77 -1.51
N ASN A 308 9.84 -4.89 -0.52
CA ASN A 308 10.75 -3.76 -0.47
C ASN A 308 11.43 -3.71 0.91
N ASP A 309 12.73 -3.94 0.93
CA ASP A 309 13.58 -3.90 2.12
C ASP A 309 14.34 -2.57 2.16
N LYS A 310 14.21 -1.83 3.27
CA LYS A 310 14.81 -0.49 3.45
C LYS A 310 15.66 -0.45 4.73
N PRO A 311 16.94 -0.84 4.69
CA PRO A 311 17.89 -0.62 5.77
C PRO A 311 18.44 0.81 5.74
N ILE A 312 18.47 1.48 6.89
CA ILE A 312 19.16 2.75 7.11
C ILE A 312 19.98 2.64 8.40
N PHE A 313 21.29 2.89 8.31
CA PHE A 313 22.20 2.84 9.44
C PHE A 313 23.07 4.07 9.47
N THR A 314 23.11 4.76 10.62
CA THR A 314 24.01 5.91 10.84
C THR A 314 24.88 5.65 12.07
N GLY A 315 26.18 5.72 11.88
CA GLY A 315 27.15 5.82 12.96
C GLY A 315 27.71 7.24 13.04
N GLU A 316 27.77 7.81 14.24
CA GLU A 316 28.23 9.17 14.48
C GLU A 316 29.18 9.20 15.67
N PHE A 317 30.32 9.83 15.50
CA PHE A 317 31.27 10.15 16.58
C PHE A 317 31.29 11.67 16.81
N ILE A 318 31.16 12.05 18.07
CA ILE A 318 31.28 13.44 18.52
C ILE A 318 32.44 13.53 19.50
N ALA A 319 33.48 14.28 19.14
CA ALA A 319 34.65 14.51 19.96
C ALA A 319 34.63 15.94 20.54
N LYS A 320 34.80 16.06 21.86
CA LYS A 320 35.01 17.33 22.56
C LYS A 320 36.49 17.59 22.65
N PHE A 321 37.03 18.52 21.85
CA PHE A 321 38.42 18.90 21.91
C PHE A 321 38.72 19.91 23.02
N ALA A 322 37.70 20.74 23.33
CA ALA A 322 37.69 21.69 24.45
C ALA A 322 36.25 21.96 24.91
N THR A 323 36.04 22.72 25.98
CA THR A 323 34.72 23.06 26.49
C THR A 323 33.80 23.72 25.46
N ASN A 324 34.42 24.47 24.53
CA ASN A 324 33.74 25.24 23.49
C ASN A 324 34.05 24.76 22.06
N TRP A 325 34.67 23.59 21.90
CA TRP A 325 35.07 23.08 20.59
C TRP A 325 34.71 21.59 20.46
N THR A 326 33.86 21.29 19.49
CA THR A 326 33.44 19.90 19.19
C THR A 326 33.66 19.61 17.70
N GLY A 327 34.06 18.38 17.41
CA GLY A 327 34.08 17.82 16.05
C GLY A 327 33.13 16.66 15.92
N THR A 328 32.43 16.57 14.81
CA THR A 328 31.49 15.50 14.49
C THR A 328 31.82 14.85 13.18
N VAL A 329 31.83 13.53 13.16
CA VAL A 329 31.93 12.73 11.92
C VAL A 329 30.79 11.71 11.95
N ASN A 330 30.00 11.64 10.89
CA ASN A 330 29.01 10.61 10.74
C ASN A 330 29.06 9.94 9.36
N TYR A 331 28.66 8.69 9.33
CA TYR A 331 28.45 7.90 8.13
C TYR A 331 27.06 7.29 8.15
N THR A 332 26.34 7.46 7.04
CA THR A 332 25.02 6.88 6.83
C THR A 332 25.02 5.98 5.60
N TYR A 333 24.55 4.77 5.79
CA TYR A 333 24.14 3.86 4.73
C TYR A 333 22.62 3.90 4.60
N ASP A 334 22.11 4.19 3.41
CA ASP A 334 20.69 4.21 3.05
C ASP A 334 20.49 3.28 1.85
N GLY A 335 19.74 2.19 2.05
CA GLY A 335 19.49 1.17 1.06
C GLY A 335 18.00 0.98 0.77
N SER A 336 17.70 0.59 -0.47
CA SER A 336 16.39 0.10 -0.87
C SER A 336 16.56 -1.06 -1.84
N PHE A 337 15.99 -2.21 -1.48
CA PHE A 337 16.04 -3.45 -2.26
C PHE A 337 14.62 -3.86 -2.60
N ASN A 338 14.25 -3.66 -3.86
CA ASN A 338 12.90 -3.97 -4.34
C ASN A 338 12.94 -5.25 -5.17
N SER A 339 12.16 -6.24 -4.78
CA SER A 339 11.95 -7.50 -5.51
C SER A 339 10.48 -7.62 -5.88
N SER A 340 10.20 -7.83 -7.15
CA SER A 340 8.85 -8.08 -7.65
C SER A 340 8.82 -9.41 -8.39
N THR A 341 7.81 -10.22 -8.07
CA THR A 341 7.54 -11.50 -8.72
C THR A 341 6.14 -11.46 -9.30
N SER A 342 6.00 -11.81 -10.56
CA SER A 342 4.73 -11.99 -11.24
C SER A 342 4.62 -13.43 -11.73
N HIS A 343 3.57 -14.12 -11.32
CA HIS A 343 3.24 -15.46 -11.76
C HIS A 343 1.88 -15.45 -12.44
N VAL A 344 1.81 -15.91 -13.67
CA VAL A 344 0.59 -16.15 -14.45
C VAL A 344 0.40 -17.65 -14.55
N LYS A 345 -0.80 -18.13 -14.25
CA LYS A 345 -1.14 -19.53 -14.31
C LYS A 345 -2.25 -19.74 -15.34
N THR A 346 -2.02 -20.67 -16.26
CA THR A 346 -3.04 -21.08 -17.23
C THR A 346 -4.19 -21.79 -16.52
N LEU A 347 -5.40 -21.35 -16.81
CA LEU A 347 -6.64 -21.86 -16.21
C LEU A 347 -7.54 -22.46 -17.27
N TYR A 348 -8.39 -23.38 -16.84
CA TYR A 348 -9.33 -24.09 -17.68
C TYR A 348 -10.73 -24.04 -17.09
N THR A 349 -11.74 -23.93 -17.96
CA THR A 349 -13.16 -24.08 -17.62
C THR A 349 -13.70 -25.34 -18.23
N ALA A 350 -14.69 -25.99 -17.58
CA ALA A 350 -15.34 -27.17 -18.10
C ALA A 350 -16.52 -26.76 -19.01
N LEU A 351 -16.54 -27.30 -20.22
CA LEU A 351 -17.60 -27.14 -21.22
C LEU A 351 -18.80 -28.05 -20.92
N PRO A 352 -19.96 -27.87 -21.60
CA PRO A 352 -21.12 -28.79 -21.47
C PRO A 352 -20.80 -30.26 -21.70
N SER A 353 -19.92 -30.57 -22.64
CA SER A 353 -19.44 -31.94 -22.92
C SER A 353 -18.57 -32.53 -21.82
N GLY A 354 -18.09 -31.72 -20.86
CA GLY A 354 -17.08 -32.09 -19.88
C GLY A 354 -15.63 -31.89 -20.35
N MET A 355 -15.41 -31.50 -21.61
CA MET A 355 -14.07 -31.12 -22.08
C MET A 355 -13.60 -29.84 -21.40
N LEU A 356 -12.29 -29.71 -21.22
CA LEU A 356 -11.67 -28.50 -20.68
C LEU A 356 -11.29 -27.54 -21.81
N ARG A 357 -11.70 -26.28 -21.64
CA ARG A 357 -11.29 -25.17 -22.51
C ARG A 357 -10.40 -24.23 -21.73
N GLU A 358 -9.28 -23.83 -22.32
CA GLU A 358 -8.42 -22.79 -21.77
C GLU A 358 -9.17 -21.45 -21.65
N ILE A 359 -9.03 -20.81 -20.49
CA ILE A 359 -9.57 -19.47 -20.26
C ILE A 359 -8.66 -18.46 -20.94
N GLY A 360 -9.22 -17.66 -21.83
CA GLY A 360 -8.49 -16.60 -22.53
C GLY A 360 -7.78 -15.65 -21.56
N CYS A 361 -6.63 -15.12 -21.93
CA CYS A 361 -5.76 -14.24 -21.15
C CYS A 361 -5.00 -14.91 -19.99
N THR A 362 -5.12 -16.23 -19.78
CA THR A 362 -4.38 -16.95 -18.73
C THR A 362 -3.19 -17.75 -19.25
N ALA A 363 -3.09 -17.97 -20.55
CA ALA A 363 -2.00 -18.70 -21.18
C ALA A 363 -1.00 -17.75 -21.89
N PRO A 364 0.26 -18.20 -21.99
CA PRO A 364 0.86 -19.38 -21.33
C PRO A 364 1.15 -19.14 -19.86
N ASN A 365 1.40 -20.22 -19.09
CA ASN A 365 2.01 -20.07 -17.77
C ASN A 365 3.26 -19.20 -17.88
N GLY A 366 3.38 -18.24 -16.98
CA GLY A 366 4.47 -17.29 -17.01
C GLY A 366 5.00 -17.00 -15.61
N PHE A 367 6.30 -16.82 -15.52
CA PHE A 367 6.96 -16.36 -14.32
C PHE A 367 7.96 -15.27 -14.67
N ALA A 368 7.84 -14.12 -14.01
CA ALA A 368 8.78 -13.02 -14.14
C ALA A 368 9.24 -12.59 -12.75
N ARG A 369 10.51 -12.26 -12.64
CA ARG A 369 11.08 -11.68 -11.43
C ARG A 369 11.95 -10.48 -11.81
N SER A 370 11.73 -9.37 -11.10
CA SER A 370 12.59 -8.19 -11.21
C SER A 370 13.20 -7.90 -9.85
N PHE A 371 14.39 -7.34 -9.88
CA PHE A 371 15.11 -6.89 -8.70
C PHE A 371 15.75 -5.54 -8.98
N ASN A 372 15.45 -4.55 -8.11
CA ASN A 372 16.04 -3.22 -8.17
C ASN A 372 16.74 -2.93 -6.85
N LYS A 373 17.94 -2.39 -6.95
CA LYS A 373 18.75 -1.96 -5.82
C LYS A 373 19.04 -0.47 -5.93
N TYR A 374 18.75 0.26 -4.86
CA TYR A 374 19.23 1.62 -4.65
C TYR A 374 20.11 1.64 -3.40
N GLN A 375 21.20 2.39 -3.47
CA GLN A 375 22.12 2.54 -2.35
C GLN A 375 22.71 3.95 -2.34
N LYS A 376 22.66 4.59 -1.19
CA LYS A 376 23.25 5.90 -0.95
C LYS A 376 24.14 5.83 0.28
N ASN A 377 25.36 6.36 0.16
CA ASN A 377 26.30 6.48 1.26
C ASN A 377 26.54 7.97 1.49
N ILE A 378 26.42 8.43 2.73
CA ILE A 378 26.57 9.82 3.10
C ILE A 378 27.61 9.89 4.21
N THR A 379 28.65 10.71 4.00
CA THR A 379 29.64 11.02 5.04
C THR A 379 29.62 12.51 5.28
N ASN A 380 29.48 12.92 6.54
CA ASN A 380 29.59 14.32 6.95
C ASN A 380 30.68 14.44 8.01
N ALA A 381 31.47 15.50 7.90
CA ALA A 381 32.45 15.89 8.92
C ALA A 381 32.35 17.40 9.10
N PHE A 382 32.18 17.85 10.32
CA PHE A 382 32.08 19.27 10.64
C PHE A 382 32.56 19.53 12.07
N THR A 383 32.83 20.79 12.36
CA THR A 383 33.26 21.25 13.67
C THR A 383 32.40 22.43 14.11
N ASN A 384 32.15 22.54 15.39
CA ASN A 384 31.45 23.66 16.00
C ASN A 384 32.38 24.28 17.05
N TYR A 385 32.56 25.60 16.98
CA TYR A 385 33.36 26.37 17.92
C TYR A 385 32.53 27.53 18.47
N ASP A 386 32.33 27.58 19.78
CA ASP A 386 31.61 28.66 20.45
C ASP A 386 32.61 29.66 21.01
N LEU A 387 32.70 30.86 20.42
CA LEU A 387 33.58 31.93 20.85
C LEU A 387 32.81 32.97 21.69
N ASN A 388 33.18 33.13 22.94
CA ASN A 388 32.63 34.15 23.84
C ASN A 388 33.62 35.34 23.96
N LEU A 389 33.22 36.49 23.44
CA LEU A 389 33.98 37.73 23.50
C LEU A 389 33.18 38.75 24.33
N GLY A 390 33.39 38.74 25.64
CA GLY A 390 32.66 39.63 26.56
C GLY A 390 31.14 39.43 26.51
N LYS A 391 30.43 40.44 25.90
CA LYS A 391 28.96 40.36 25.71
C LYS A 391 28.54 39.70 24.40
N HIS A 392 29.48 39.28 23.55
CA HIS A 392 29.21 38.70 22.24
C HIS A 392 29.47 37.20 22.27
N GLN A 393 28.51 36.41 21.79
CA GLN A 393 28.67 34.98 21.56
C GLN A 393 28.62 34.74 20.05
N ILE A 394 29.69 34.15 19.51
CA ILE A 394 29.85 33.82 18.11
C ILE A 394 29.90 32.29 18.01
N LYS A 395 29.02 31.68 17.21
CA LYS A 395 29.03 30.26 16.89
C LYS A 395 29.58 30.10 15.47
N LEU A 396 30.62 29.32 15.32
CA LEU A 396 31.29 29.00 14.07
C LEU A 396 31.15 27.52 13.76
#